data_b75c850e9a54956e3ce2820e5d49b4f4
#
_entry.id   b75c850e9a54956e3ce2820e5d49b4f4
#
_cell.length_a   1.000
_cell.length_b   1.000
_cell.length_c   1.000
_cell.angle_alpha   90.00
_cell.angle_beta   90.00
_cell.angle_gamma   90.00
#
_symmetry.space_group_name_H-M   'P 1'
#
loop_
_entity.id
_entity.type
_entity.pdbx_description
1 polymer ?
#
loop_
_entity_poly.entity_id
_entity_poly.type
_entity_poly.pdbx_seq_one_letter_code
_entity_poly.pdbx_strand_id
1 'polypeptide(L)'
;MRLRHALLALCLVLPVAGAGAAVAPLVSPPVPAPSPVPGDPLFIVSGRGYGHGVGMSQFGAAGMASAGYSYDKILAYYYPGTTLGRAGRSTVRVLLEDGRKAVTVTSTVPFTALDAAGTVFRLPARPLVLRPDLSLPDPAGPIAATGPLLARPGKGASLVLDGKPYRGSLQVLVQAGFLRVVNVVGLEQYVQGVVPGEMPLSWPAAALQAQAVAARSYALANLVKNKPFDLYDDQRSQVYLGAGGEKPQTSAAVTATAGQVVMYGGKVASTLYFSSSGGRTASSADVFGIAVPYLVSRPDPWDSASPYHVWGPLVFGARTVQAKLGLNARVLDMTGVPTPSGRLRSLVVSTAAGPTTIPSALLRAALGLRSTWVTIGVIRLDRPTAPVVFGSSVRVSGVARSVVSPVLLASPDGTTWASVGSLRPDATGAVSLVVRPAKTMRYRIQAQGTVSPTLLVPVAPRVRLSPPAEPQAQELLGTVRPKLVGADVRIEYLGAAGWTTVAQTVVDGSGAFQAAFALAPGSYRALVAPTNGFAQGITPVLEVSG
;
A
#
# COMPACT_ATOMS: atom_id res chain seq x y z
N MET A 1 -7.94 -5.83 -33.68
CA MET A 1 -8.17 -5.13 -32.40
C MET A 1 -6.86 -5.11 -31.63
N ARG A 2 -6.10 -4.02 -31.68
CA ARG A 2 -4.73 -3.93 -31.10
C ARG A 2 -4.83 -3.12 -29.81
N LEU A 3 -4.86 -3.81 -28.65
CA LEU A 3 -4.66 -3.19 -27.33
C LEU A 3 -3.19 -2.74 -27.22
N ARG A 4 -2.94 -1.43 -27.31
CA ARG A 4 -1.63 -0.85 -26.97
C ARG A 4 -1.68 -0.39 -25.52
N HIS A 5 -0.99 -1.13 -24.66
CA HIS A 5 -0.81 -0.80 -23.25
C HIS A 5 0.20 0.35 -23.11
N ALA A 6 -0.22 1.40 -22.47
CA ALA A 6 0.68 2.45 -21.97
C ALA A 6 1.46 1.87 -20.77
N LEU A 7 2.77 1.75 -20.90
CA LEU A 7 3.69 1.50 -19.78
C LEU A 7 3.67 2.74 -18.88
N LEU A 8 2.96 2.69 -17.76
CA LEU A 8 3.05 3.71 -16.70
C LEU A 8 4.34 3.49 -15.92
N ALA A 9 5.36 4.28 -16.19
CA ALA A 9 6.53 4.40 -15.33
C ALA A 9 6.14 5.21 -14.08
N LEU A 10 5.92 4.54 -12.97
CA LEU A 10 5.62 5.16 -11.67
C LEU A 10 6.97 5.45 -10.95
N CYS A 11 7.65 6.54 -11.32
CA CYS A 11 8.76 7.08 -10.54
C CYS A 11 8.18 7.81 -9.32
N LEU A 12 8.39 7.30 -8.11
CA LEU A 12 8.00 7.99 -6.86
C LEU A 12 9.16 8.89 -6.40
N VAL A 13 8.90 10.18 -6.41
CA VAL A 13 9.79 11.21 -5.85
C VAL A 13 9.72 11.19 -4.33
N LEU A 14 10.88 11.23 -3.67
CA LEU A 14 11.01 11.51 -2.24
C LEU A 14 10.61 12.97 -1.97
N PRO A 15 9.85 13.29 -0.92
CA PRO A 15 9.65 14.68 -0.53
C PRO A 15 10.95 15.24 0.04
N VAL A 16 11.55 16.18 -0.64
CA VAL A 16 12.57 17.07 -0.08
C VAL A 16 11.83 18.06 0.82
N ALA A 17 12.11 18.04 2.12
CA ALA A 17 11.62 19.04 3.05
C ALA A 17 12.29 20.38 2.78
N GLY A 18 11.65 21.21 1.97
CA GLY A 18 11.96 22.62 1.80
C GLY A 18 10.93 23.43 2.59
N ALA A 19 11.38 24.20 3.58
CA ALA A 19 10.54 25.10 4.34
C ALA A 19 10.05 26.25 3.44
N GLY A 20 8.85 26.11 2.92
CA GLY A 20 8.06 27.15 2.29
C GLY A 20 6.62 26.99 2.78
N ALA A 21 6.08 28.00 3.45
CA ALA A 21 4.72 27.98 3.96
C ALA A 21 3.73 27.91 2.79
N ALA A 22 3.35 26.70 2.40
CA ALA A 22 2.22 26.44 1.53
C ALA A 22 1.00 26.17 2.41
N VAL A 23 -0.08 26.91 2.18
CA VAL A 23 -1.39 26.64 2.75
C VAL A 23 -1.77 25.19 2.40
N ALA A 24 -1.74 24.33 3.39
CA ALA A 24 -2.11 22.93 3.22
C ALA A 24 -3.60 22.86 2.83
N PRO A 25 -3.99 22.05 1.84
CA PRO A 25 -5.39 21.71 1.67
C PRO A 25 -5.87 21.05 2.96
N LEU A 26 -7.07 21.42 3.42
CA LEU A 26 -7.75 20.78 4.54
C LEU A 26 -7.90 19.28 4.25
N VAL A 27 -6.92 18.52 4.68
CA VAL A 27 -7.01 17.06 4.70
C VAL A 27 -8.01 16.74 5.80
N SER A 28 -9.20 16.30 5.43
CA SER A 28 -10.15 15.73 6.39
C SER A 28 -9.40 14.72 7.26
N PRO A 29 -9.59 14.73 8.59
CA PRO A 29 -8.93 13.78 9.47
C PRO A 29 -9.21 12.36 8.95
N PRO A 30 -8.21 11.46 8.95
CA PRO A 30 -8.41 10.10 8.50
C PRO A 30 -9.56 9.48 9.31
N VAL A 31 -10.58 8.99 8.61
CA VAL A 31 -11.66 8.22 9.24
C VAL A 31 -11.00 7.12 10.07
N PRO A 32 -11.25 7.03 11.39
CA PRO A 32 -10.61 6.03 12.21
C PRO A 32 -10.87 4.65 11.63
N ALA A 33 -9.82 3.83 11.52
CA ALA A 33 -9.94 2.48 10.99
C ALA A 33 -11.00 1.71 11.81
N PRO A 34 -11.94 1.04 11.15
CA PRO A 34 -13.01 0.32 11.86
C PRO A 34 -12.39 -0.71 12.82
N SER A 35 -12.90 -0.76 14.04
CA SER A 35 -12.40 -1.66 15.09
C SER A 35 -12.36 -3.12 14.61
N PRO A 36 -11.29 -3.87 14.90
CA PRO A 36 -11.18 -5.27 14.52
C PRO A 36 -12.31 -6.11 15.16
N VAL A 37 -12.92 -6.99 14.36
CA VAL A 37 -13.95 -7.91 14.85
C VAL A 37 -13.28 -9.24 15.20
N PRO A 38 -13.64 -9.89 16.34
CA PRO A 38 -13.17 -11.23 16.66
C PRO A 38 -13.34 -12.20 15.49
N GLY A 39 -12.32 -12.99 15.17
CA GLY A 39 -12.29 -13.89 14.02
C GLY A 39 -11.93 -13.21 12.68
N ASP A 40 -11.72 -11.88 12.64
CA ASP A 40 -11.14 -11.22 11.48
C ASP A 40 -9.62 -11.41 11.46
N PRO A 41 -9.01 -11.65 10.28
CA PRO A 41 -7.56 -11.70 10.17
C PRO A 41 -6.94 -10.31 10.33
N LEU A 42 -5.74 -10.30 10.89
CA LEU A 42 -4.82 -9.18 10.84
C LEU A 42 -3.68 -9.54 9.91
N PHE A 43 -3.36 -8.64 8.99
CA PHE A 43 -2.31 -8.81 7.99
C PHE A 43 -1.08 -7.99 8.37
N ILE A 44 0.08 -8.65 8.38
CA ILE A 44 1.38 -8.08 8.72
C ILE A 44 2.21 -8.08 7.44
N VAL A 45 2.41 -6.90 6.84
CA VAL A 45 3.08 -6.76 5.55
C VAL A 45 4.48 -6.21 5.75
N SER A 46 5.49 -7.01 5.45
CA SER A 46 6.88 -6.60 5.38
C SER A 46 7.36 -6.69 3.92
N GLY A 47 8.32 -5.88 3.54
CA GLY A 47 8.79 -5.88 2.17
C GLY A 47 10.22 -5.41 1.98
N ARG A 48 10.64 -5.41 0.72
CA ARG A 48 11.99 -5.05 0.29
C ARG A 48 11.92 -4.13 -0.93
N GLY A 49 12.84 -3.16 -0.97
CA GLY A 49 12.98 -2.25 -2.09
C GLY A 49 11.89 -1.18 -2.19
N TYR A 50 12.09 -0.23 -3.12
CA TYR A 50 11.17 0.87 -3.40
C TYR A 50 11.10 1.13 -4.91
N GLY A 51 9.92 1.04 -5.49
CA GLY A 51 9.65 1.19 -6.92
C GLY A 51 9.26 -0.10 -7.61
N HIS A 52 9.21 -0.07 -8.95
CA HIS A 52 8.81 -1.22 -9.78
C HIS A 52 9.87 -2.32 -9.87
N GLY A 53 11.14 -2.02 -9.61
CA GLY A 53 12.21 -2.99 -9.54
C GLY A 53 12.94 -3.31 -10.86
N VAL A 54 12.53 -2.77 -11.99
CA VAL A 54 13.08 -3.09 -13.32
C VAL A 54 14.14 -2.10 -13.75
N GLY A 55 15.29 -2.56 -14.23
CA GLY A 55 16.42 -1.75 -14.66
C GLY A 55 17.33 -1.30 -13.52
N MET A 56 17.82 -0.05 -13.53
CA MET A 56 18.80 0.44 -12.58
C MET A 56 18.18 0.82 -11.24
N SER A 57 18.69 0.23 -10.15
CA SER A 57 18.45 0.67 -8.78
C SER A 57 19.30 1.91 -8.49
N GLN A 58 18.68 3.01 -8.07
CA GLN A 58 19.39 4.25 -7.77
C GLN A 58 20.29 4.08 -6.55
N PHE A 59 19.82 3.46 -5.45
CA PHE A 59 20.64 3.11 -4.30
C PHE A 59 21.74 2.09 -4.65
N GLY A 60 21.45 1.11 -5.51
CA GLY A 60 22.44 0.18 -6.00
C GLY A 60 23.52 0.84 -6.84
N ALA A 61 23.15 1.77 -7.72
CA ALA A 61 24.11 2.60 -8.48
C ALA A 61 24.99 3.45 -7.56
N ALA A 62 24.41 4.06 -6.52
CA ALA A 62 25.17 4.79 -5.51
C ALA A 62 26.15 3.89 -4.75
N GLY A 63 25.72 2.68 -4.37
CA GLY A 63 26.58 1.69 -3.71
C GLY A 63 27.71 1.20 -4.61
N MET A 64 27.45 0.92 -5.89
CA MET A 64 28.51 0.59 -6.87
C MET A 64 29.50 1.76 -7.04
N ALA A 65 29.00 2.98 -7.17
CA ALA A 65 29.85 4.16 -7.29
C ALA A 65 30.72 4.37 -6.05
N SER A 66 30.18 4.14 -4.85
CA SER A 66 30.93 4.18 -3.60
C SER A 66 31.99 3.06 -3.51
N ALA A 67 31.78 1.94 -4.19
CA ALA A 67 32.75 0.85 -4.33
C ALA A 67 33.77 1.09 -5.47
N GLY A 68 33.78 2.30 -6.09
CA GLY A 68 34.74 2.69 -7.11
C GLY A 68 34.37 2.34 -8.55
N TYR A 69 33.16 1.86 -8.82
CA TYR A 69 32.72 1.58 -10.19
C TYR A 69 32.41 2.88 -10.94
N SER A 70 32.87 2.97 -12.19
CA SER A 70 32.55 4.05 -13.10
C SER A 70 31.11 3.95 -13.64
N TYR A 71 30.56 5.05 -14.14
CA TYR A 71 29.16 5.10 -14.62
C TYR A 71 28.88 4.12 -15.76
N ASP A 72 29.84 3.90 -16.66
CA ASP A 72 29.72 2.93 -17.76
C ASP A 72 29.60 1.49 -17.24
N LYS A 73 30.35 1.12 -16.19
CA LYS A 73 30.27 -0.17 -15.51
C LYS A 73 28.94 -0.35 -14.78
N ILE A 74 28.43 0.72 -14.13
CA ILE A 74 27.13 0.74 -13.49
C ILE A 74 26.03 0.48 -14.53
N LEU A 75 26.05 1.20 -15.65
CA LEU A 75 25.06 1.02 -16.73
C LEU A 75 25.14 -0.36 -17.36
N ALA A 76 26.34 -0.88 -17.66
CA ALA A 76 26.54 -2.22 -18.19
C ALA A 76 26.05 -3.31 -17.23
N TYR A 77 26.13 -3.08 -15.92
CA TYR A 77 25.60 -4.00 -14.92
C TYR A 77 24.08 -4.07 -14.96
N TYR A 78 23.39 -2.91 -14.89
CA TYR A 78 21.93 -2.90 -14.83
C TYR A 78 21.23 -3.10 -16.18
N TYR A 79 21.93 -2.88 -17.29
CA TYR A 79 21.44 -3.07 -18.66
C TYR A 79 22.40 -3.96 -19.45
N PRO A 80 22.47 -5.27 -19.13
CA PRO A 80 23.41 -6.18 -19.77
C PRO A 80 23.18 -6.30 -21.28
N GLY A 81 24.27 -6.48 -22.04
CA GLY A 81 24.21 -6.60 -23.50
C GLY A 81 23.96 -5.28 -24.24
N THR A 82 23.97 -4.15 -23.52
CA THR A 82 23.90 -2.82 -24.13
C THR A 82 25.28 -2.19 -24.27
N THR A 83 25.38 -1.15 -25.09
CA THR A 83 26.59 -0.36 -25.29
C THR A 83 26.29 1.12 -25.12
N LEU A 84 27.30 1.95 -24.87
CA LEU A 84 27.16 3.40 -24.93
C LEU A 84 27.27 3.89 -26.39
N GLY A 85 26.41 4.81 -26.76
CA GLY A 85 26.39 5.47 -28.06
C GLY A 85 26.08 6.95 -27.93
N ARG A 86 25.76 7.59 -29.07
CA ARG A 86 25.42 9.01 -29.13
C ARG A 86 23.95 9.23 -29.44
N ALA A 87 23.38 10.27 -28.81
CA ALA A 87 22.02 10.71 -29.08
C ALA A 87 21.91 11.27 -30.51
N GLY A 88 20.94 10.78 -31.26
CA GLY A 88 20.64 11.30 -32.61
C GLY A 88 19.75 12.53 -32.61
N ARG A 89 19.34 13.02 -31.43
CA ARG A 89 18.44 14.17 -31.28
C ARG A 89 18.97 15.08 -30.16
N SER A 90 18.98 16.40 -30.44
CA SER A 90 19.54 17.41 -29.52
C SER A 90 18.48 18.23 -28.77
N THR A 91 17.19 18.10 -29.12
CA THR A 91 16.09 18.87 -28.53
C THR A 91 14.89 17.97 -28.23
N VAL A 92 14.13 18.32 -27.19
CA VAL A 92 12.86 17.65 -26.83
C VAL A 92 11.78 18.71 -26.56
N ARG A 93 10.52 18.28 -26.70
CA ARG A 93 9.33 19.10 -26.44
C ARG A 93 8.61 18.52 -25.22
N VAL A 94 8.56 19.28 -24.13
CA VAL A 94 7.98 18.85 -22.86
C VAL A 94 6.66 19.57 -22.61
N LEU A 95 5.58 18.84 -22.44
CA LEU A 95 4.28 19.39 -22.06
C LEU A 95 4.36 19.87 -20.61
N LEU A 96 4.17 21.18 -20.39
CA LEU A 96 4.16 21.80 -19.07
C LEU A 96 2.74 22.05 -18.56
N GLU A 97 1.87 22.57 -19.41
CA GLU A 97 0.49 22.91 -19.06
C GLU A 97 -0.48 22.48 -20.16
N ASP A 98 -1.67 22.03 -19.78
CA ASP A 98 -2.75 21.67 -20.71
C ASP A 98 -4.11 22.09 -20.14
N GLY A 99 -5.02 22.55 -20.99
CA GLY A 99 -6.37 22.94 -20.59
C GLY A 99 -6.46 24.22 -19.77
N ARG A 100 -5.48 25.16 -19.91
CA ARG A 100 -5.44 26.40 -19.14
C ARG A 100 -6.26 27.50 -19.82
N LYS A 101 -6.97 28.32 -19.03
CA LYS A 101 -7.67 29.53 -19.51
C LYS A 101 -6.73 30.74 -19.60
N ALA A 102 -5.65 30.75 -18.84
CA ALA A 102 -4.61 31.76 -18.88
C ALA A 102 -3.32 31.19 -18.33
N VAL A 103 -2.19 31.72 -18.80
CA VAL A 103 -0.85 31.47 -18.24
C VAL A 103 -0.07 32.78 -18.21
N THR A 104 0.87 32.91 -17.28
CA THR A 104 1.74 34.08 -17.18
C THR A 104 3.14 33.73 -17.65
N VAL A 105 3.65 34.41 -18.65
CA VAL A 105 5.02 34.28 -19.12
C VAL A 105 5.77 35.57 -18.81
N THR A 106 6.98 35.43 -18.25
CA THR A 106 7.91 36.58 -18.02
C THR A 106 9.34 36.16 -18.23
N SER A 107 10.25 37.13 -18.20
CA SER A 107 11.70 36.94 -18.21
C SER A 107 12.37 38.08 -17.47
N THR A 108 13.61 37.87 -17.02
CA THR A 108 14.45 38.92 -16.38
C THR A 108 15.02 39.95 -17.37
N VAL A 109 14.96 39.64 -18.65
CA VAL A 109 15.36 40.52 -19.74
C VAL A 109 14.30 40.53 -20.83
N PRO A 110 14.26 41.52 -21.73
CA PRO A 110 13.35 41.51 -22.87
C PRO A 110 13.45 40.23 -23.68
N PHE A 111 12.33 39.71 -24.13
CA PHE A 111 12.22 38.45 -24.87
C PHE A 111 11.37 38.65 -26.15
N THR A 112 11.33 37.65 -26.99
CA THR A 112 10.55 37.71 -28.25
C THR A 112 9.51 36.63 -28.30
N ALA A 113 8.45 36.90 -29.03
CA ALA A 113 7.48 35.88 -29.43
C ALA A 113 7.32 35.87 -30.96
N LEU A 114 7.40 34.69 -31.55
CA LEU A 114 7.18 34.45 -32.98
C LEU A 114 5.83 33.75 -33.14
N ASP A 115 4.95 34.29 -33.93
CA ASP A 115 3.67 33.68 -34.27
C ASP A 115 3.75 32.77 -35.52
N ALA A 116 2.65 32.07 -35.84
CA ALA A 116 2.59 31.18 -37.00
C ALA A 116 2.58 31.95 -38.34
N ALA A 117 2.25 33.23 -38.35
CA ALA A 117 2.33 34.10 -39.53
C ALA A 117 3.73 34.63 -39.80
N GLY A 118 4.70 34.33 -38.89
CA GLY A 118 6.08 34.81 -38.99
C GLY A 118 6.30 36.18 -38.36
N THR A 119 5.33 36.76 -37.68
CA THR A 119 5.42 38.05 -37.00
C THR A 119 6.24 37.91 -35.71
N VAL A 120 7.23 38.77 -35.53
CA VAL A 120 8.09 38.83 -34.35
C VAL A 120 7.66 39.97 -33.45
N PHE A 121 7.17 39.64 -32.27
CA PHE A 121 6.80 40.57 -31.20
C PHE A 121 7.98 40.72 -30.24
N ARG A 122 8.40 41.97 -29.95
CA ARG A 122 9.39 42.27 -28.92
C ARG A 122 8.70 42.61 -27.61
N LEU A 123 8.92 41.80 -26.61
CA LEU A 123 8.20 41.85 -25.33
C LEU A 123 9.16 42.32 -24.23
N PRO A 124 8.73 43.27 -23.38
CA PRO A 124 9.57 43.75 -22.28
C PRO A 124 9.73 42.72 -21.17
N ALA A 125 10.70 42.93 -20.28
CA ALA A 125 10.97 42.13 -19.09
C ALA A 125 9.88 42.36 -18.01
N ARG A 126 8.65 42.03 -18.31
CA ARG A 126 7.51 42.13 -17.41
C ARG A 126 6.53 40.95 -17.61
N PRO A 127 5.66 40.63 -16.62
CA PRO A 127 4.68 39.59 -16.79
C PRO A 127 3.72 39.84 -17.95
N LEU A 128 3.58 38.84 -18.82
CA LEU A 128 2.63 38.79 -19.93
C LEU A 128 1.60 37.69 -19.64
N VAL A 129 0.34 38.07 -19.50
CA VAL A 129 -0.76 37.12 -19.35
C VAL A 129 -1.28 36.76 -20.75
N LEU A 130 -1.07 35.50 -21.13
CA LEU A 130 -1.60 34.92 -22.36
C LEU A 130 -2.95 34.25 -22.09
N ARG A 131 -3.90 34.46 -23.00
CA ARG A 131 -5.21 33.82 -23.04
C ARG A 131 -5.42 33.17 -24.43
N PRO A 132 -6.50 32.39 -24.63
CA PRO A 132 -6.74 31.71 -25.92
C PRO A 132 -6.86 32.63 -27.14
N ASP A 133 -7.12 33.90 -26.95
CA ASP A 133 -7.13 34.93 -28.02
C ASP A 133 -5.73 35.35 -28.47
N LEU A 134 -4.68 34.90 -27.75
CA LEU A 134 -3.26 35.22 -27.97
C LEU A 134 -3.00 36.72 -28.16
N SER A 135 -3.75 37.58 -27.47
CA SER A 135 -3.60 39.03 -27.53
C SER A 135 -2.29 39.47 -26.90
N LEU A 136 -1.43 40.13 -27.66
CA LEU A 136 -0.10 40.63 -27.25
C LEU A 136 -0.11 42.15 -27.17
N PRO A 137 0.62 42.75 -26.22
CA PRO A 137 0.74 44.20 -26.10
C PRO A 137 1.55 44.77 -27.27
N ASP A 138 1.01 45.82 -27.88
CA ASP A 138 1.69 46.66 -28.89
C ASP A 138 1.46 48.15 -28.56
N PRO A 139 2.37 49.06 -28.92
CA PRO A 139 2.19 50.52 -28.71
C PRO A 139 0.91 51.11 -29.34
N ALA A 140 0.44 50.52 -30.42
CA ALA A 140 -0.76 50.97 -31.15
C ALA A 140 -2.06 50.31 -30.62
N GLY A 141 -1.97 49.44 -29.62
CA GLY A 141 -3.03 48.66 -29.02
C GLY A 141 -2.82 47.16 -29.12
N PRO A 142 -3.53 46.33 -28.35
CA PRO A 142 -3.34 44.89 -28.35
C PRO A 142 -3.52 44.27 -29.75
N ILE A 143 -2.59 43.40 -30.16
CA ILE A 143 -2.64 42.67 -31.44
C ILE A 143 -2.83 41.19 -31.15
N ALA A 144 -3.81 40.56 -31.81
CA ALA A 144 -4.00 39.11 -31.75
C ALA A 144 -2.93 38.40 -32.60
N ALA A 145 -2.13 37.54 -31.97
CA ALA A 145 -1.14 36.73 -32.65
C ALA A 145 -1.80 35.46 -33.25
N THR A 146 -1.23 35.00 -34.38
CA THR A 146 -1.65 33.73 -34.99
C THR A 146 -0.95 32.55 -34.29
N GLY A 147 -1.73 31.64 -33.65
CA GLY A 147 -1.14 30.48 -32.98
C GLY A 147 -0.63 29.38 -33.93
N PRO A 148 0.39 28.60 -33.56
CA PRO A 148 1.09 28.60 -32.27
C PRO A 148 2.05 29.77 -32.08
N LEU A 149 2.16 30.25 -30.82
CA LEU A 149 3.09 31.31 -30.44
C LEU A 149 4.35 30.72 -29.81
N LEU A 150 5.55 31.05 -30.30
CA LEU A 150 6.82 30.58 -29.78
C LEU A 150 7.57 31.73 -29.06
N ALA A 151 7.49 31.74 -27.73
CA ALA A 151 8.27 32.67 -26.90
C ALA A 151 9.72 32.20 -26.76
N ARG A 152 10.67 33.11 -27.00
CA ARG A 152 12.11 32.86 -26.91
C ARG A 152 12.75 33.82 -25.91
N PRO A 153 13.56 33.31 -24.96
CA PRO A 153 14.22 34.17 -23.98
C PRO A 153 15.27 35.08 -24.64
N GLY A 154 15.55 36.21 -24.02
CA GLY A 154 16.72 37.01 -24.35
C GLY A 154 18.03 36.29 -23.96
N LYS A 155 19.15 36.82 -24.44
CA LYS A 155 20.48 36.20 -24.24
C LYS A 155 20.79 35.99 -22.77
N GLY A 156 21.15 34.75 -22.38
CA GLY A 156 21.56 34.38 -21.02
C GLY A 156 20.42 34.24 -20.01
N ALA A 157 19.16 34.47 -20.41
CA ALA A 157 18.01 34.38 -19.53
C ALA A 157 17.20 33.08 -19.73
N SER A 158 16.23 32.85 -18.83
CA SER A 158 15.19 31.83 -18.92
C SER A 158 13.84 32.51 -19.07
N LEU A 159 12.87 31.79 -19.64
CA LEU A 159 11.48 32.18 -19.56
C LEU A 159 10.90 31.62 -18.25
N VAL A 160 10.03 32.37 -17.62
CA VAL A 160 9.31 31.96 -16.39
C VAL A 160 7.86 31.78 -16.74
N LEU A 161 7.33 30.57 -16.56
CA LEU A 161 5.93 30.23 -16.73
C LEU A 161 5.29 30.03 -15.35
N ASP A 162 4.28 30.85 -15.04
CA ASP A 162 3.57 30.80 -13.75
C ASP A 162 4.53 30.67 -12.53
N GLY A 163 5.63 31.45 -12.54
CA GLY A 163 6.63 31.48 -11.48
C GLY A 163 7.75 30.44 -11.57
N LYS A 164 7.70 29.50 -12.50
CA LYS A 164 8.74 28.47 -12.70
C LYS A 164 9.64 28.80 -13.89
N PRO A 165 10.98 28.86 -13.71
CA PRO A 165 11.91 29.16 -14.80
C PRO A 165 12.21 27.92 -15.66
N TYR A 166 12.28 28.14 -16.98
CA TYR A 166 12.56 27.12 -17.98
C TYR A 166 13.62 27.61 -18.97
N ARG A 167 14.58 26.76 -19.31
CA ARG A 167 15.51 27.01 -20.43
C ARG A 167 14.82 26.72 -21.76
N GLY A 168 15.43 27.19 -22.85
CA GLY A 168 14.86 27.02 -24.20
C GLY A 168 13.66 27.93 -24.43
N SER A 169 12.71 27.52 -25.25
CA SER A 169 11.55 28.31 -25.68
C SER A 169 10.26 27.72 -25.13
N LEU A 170 9.23 28.56 -25.02
CA LEU A 170 7.88 28.12 -24.68
C LEU A 170 6.96 28.25 -25.91
N GLN A 171 6.43 27.14 -26.39
CA GLN A 171 5.42 27.11 -27.44
C GLN A 171 4.03 27.09 -26.81
N VAL A 172 3.22 28.07 -27.13
CA VAL A 172 1.84 28.20 -26.66
C VAL A 172 0.90 27.90 -27.81
N LEU A 173 0.09 26.85 -27.64
CA LEU A 173 -0.92 26.43 -28.60
C LEU A 173 -2.32 26.68 -28.04
N VAL A 174 -3.26 26.98 -28.94
CA VAL A 174 -4.68 27.04 -28.59
C VAL A 174 -5.36 25.79 -29.12
N GLN A 175 -6.05 25.08 -28.24
CA GLN A 175 -6.80 23.87 -28.59
C GLN A 175 -8.15 23.89 -27.88
N ALA A 176 -9.25 23.81 -28.65
CA ALA A 176 -10.60 23.82 -28.12
C ALA A 176 -10.91 24.98 -27.13
N GLY A 177 -10.35 26.17 -27.39
CA GLY A 177 -10.55 27.36 -26.54
C GLY A 177 -9.73 27.38 -25.25
N PHE A 178 -8.71 26.51 -25.13
CA PHE A 178 -7.78 26.46 -24.00
C PHE A 178 -6.33 26.52 -24.46
N LEU A 179 -5.46 26.94 -23.54
CA LEU A 179 -4.02 26.97 -23.78
C LEU A 179 -3.37 25.65 -23.43
N ARG A 180 -2.40 25.26 -24.27
CA ARG A 180 -1.40 24.24 -24.03
C ARG A 180 -0.03 24.88 -24.11
N VAL A 181 0.84 24.62 -23.13
CA VAL A 181 2.20 25.15 -23.12
C VAL A 181 3.21 24.01 -23.19
N VAL A 182 4.10 24.09 -24.16
CA VAL A 182 5.15 23.11 -24.43
C VAL A 182 6.51 23.78 -24.32
N ASN A 183 7.41 23.26 -23.51
CA ASN A 183 8.78 23.71 -23.45
C ASN A 183 9.60 23.04 -24.56
N VAL A 184 10.13 23.80 -25.48
CA VAL A 184 11.08 23.36 -26.52
C VAL A 184 12.49 23.61 -25.99
N VAL A 185 13.18 22.55 -25.58
CA VAL A 185 14.41 22.66 -24.78
C VAL A 185 15.52 21.73 -25.31
N GLY A 186 16.77 22.13 -25.16
CA GLY A 186 17.92 21.27 -25.46
C GLY A 186 17.89 20.00 -24.59
N LEU A 187 18.26 18.87 -25.16
CA LEU A 187 18.23 17.57 -24.45
C LEU A 187 19.05 17.59 -23.17
N GLU A 188 20.26 18.22 -23.19
CA GLU A 188 21.11 18.33 -22.00
C GLU A 188 20.44 19.20 -20.91
N GLN A 189 19.85 20.32 -21.31
CA GLN A 189 19.12 21.23 -20.41
C GLN A 189 17.89 20.55 -19.81
N TYR A 190 17.19 19.68 -20.56
CA TYR A 190 16.12 18.84 -20.05
C TYR A 190 16.64 17.88 -18.98
N VAL A 191 17.74 17.16 -19.26
CA VAL A 191 18.33 16.20 -18.31
C VAL A 191 18.85 16.92 -17.05
N GLN A 192 19.39 18.14 -17.18
CA GLN A 192 19.78 18.99 -16.02
C GLN A 192 18.59 19.32 -15.12
N GLY A 193 17.39 19.47 -15.68
CA GLY A 193 16.16 19.69 -14.93
C GLY A 193 15.52 18.41 -14.38
N VAL A 194 15.92 17.22 -14.84
CA VAL A 194 15.41 15.90 -14.40
C VAL A 194 16.26 15.31 -13.27
N VAL A 195 17.58 15.20 -13.46
CA VAL A 195 18.46 14.45 -12.54
C VAL A 195 18.40 14.91 -11.08
N PRO A 196 18.29 16.23 -10.77
CA PRO A 196 18.16 16.70 -9.39
C PRO A 196 16.91 16.23 -8.65
N GLY A 197 15.86 15.89 -9.38
CA GLY A 197 14.63 15.31 -8.83
C GLY A 197 14.71 13.80 -8.58
N GLU A 198 15.72 13.13 -9.15
CA GLU A 198 15.83 11.67 -9.15
C GLU A 198 16.83 11.14 -8.12
N MET A 199 17.95 11.83 -7.90
CA MET A 199 19.00 11.38 -6.99
C MET A 199 19.47 12.47 -6.03
N PRO A 200 19.83 12.12 -4.77
CA PRO A 200 20.47 13.04 -3.83
C PRO A 200 21.79 13.60 -4.38
N LEU A 201 22.00 14.90 -4.19
CA LEU A 201 23.18 15.62 -4.71
C LEU A 201 24.49 15.15 -4.07
N SER A 202 24.43 14.58 -2.86
CA SER A 202 25.58 14.08 -2.10
C SER A 202 26.08 12.71 -2.58
N TRP A 203 25.39 12.09 -3.53
CA TRP A 203 25.81 10.78 -4.05
C TRP A 203 27.05 10.91 -4.96
N PRO A 204 27.87 9.84 -5.07
CA PRO A 204 29.08 9.88 -5.88
C PRO A 204 28.82 10.26 -7.33
N ALA A 205 29.75 11.01 -7.94
CA ALA A 205 29.64 11.53 -9.31
C ALA A 205 29.30 10.43 -10.34
N ALA A 206 29.88 9.22 -10.20
CA ALA A 206 29.61 8.12 -11.13
C ALA A 206 28.14 7.66 -11.08
N ALA A 207 27.46 7.74 -9.92
CA ALA A 207 26.04 7.45 -9.82
C ALA A 207 25.19 8.51 -10.52
N LEU A 208 25.52 9.80 -10.31
CA LEU A 208 24.84 10.92 -10.98
C LEU A 208 25.05 10.88 -12.51
N GLN A 209 26.25 10.50 -12.96
CA GLN A 209 26.57 10.27 -14.38
C GLN A 209 25.77 9.12 -14.97
N ALA A 210 25.68 7.97 -14.28
CA ALA A 210 24.84 6.84 -14.69
C ALA A 210 23.37 7.24 -14.80
N GLN A 211 22.85 8.01 -13.83
CA GLN A 211 21.49 8.54 -13.89
C GLN A 211 21.28 9.49 -15.06
N ALA A 212 22.25 10.38 -15.35
CA ALA A 212 22.14 11.31 -16.47
C ALA A 212 22.04 10.58 -17.82
N VAL A 213 22.88 9.55 -18.03
CA VAL A 213 22.83 8.71 -19.24
C VAL A 213 21.54 7.91 -19.30
N ALA A 214 21.11 7.34 -18.17
CA ALA A 214 19.85 6.59 -18.11
C ALA A 214 18.63 7.50 -18.38
N ALA A 215 18.56 8.68 -17.77
CA ALA A 215 17.46 9.63 -17.98
C ALA A 215 17.38 10.11 -19.43
N ARG A 216 18.54 10.39 -20.05
CA ARG A 216 18.63 10.79 -21.46
C ARG A 216 18.15 9.68 -22.38
N SER A 217 18.58 8.45 -22.15
CA SER A 217 18.19 7.28 -22.94
C SER A 217 16.69 6.98 -22.78
N TYR A 218 16.19 7.01 -21.55
CA TYR A 218 14.76 6.84 -21.27
C TYR A 218 13.90 7.85 -22.02
N ALA A 219 14.28 9.16 -21.96
CA ALA A 219 13.57 10.21 -22.65
C ALA A 219 13.46 9.93 -24.15
N LEU A 220 14.58 9.60 -24.81
CA LEU A 220 14.63 9.38 -26.25
C LEU A 220 13.97 8.07 -26.70
N ALA A 221 14.00 7.04 -25.86
CA ALA A 221 13.37 5.75 -26.17
C ALA A 221 11.84 5.77 -25.99
N ASN A 222 11.30 6.69 -25.17
CA ASN A 222 9.88 6.70 -24.77
C ASN A 222 9.15 7.99 -25.20
N LEU A 223 9.50 8.55 -26.35
CA LEU A 223 8.82 9.74 -26.90
C LEU A 223 7.34 9.45 -27.16
N VAL A 224 6.49 10.37 -26.74
CA VAL A 224 5.05 10.32 -27.01
C VAL A 224 4.83 10.51 -28.52
N LYS A 225 4.01 9.65 -29.12
CA LYS A 225 3.71 9.68 -30.56
C LYS A 225 2.41 10.42 -30.83
N ASN A 226 2.32 11.07 -32.00
CA ASN A 226 1.10 11.71 -32.50
C ASN A 226 0.55 12.83 -31.57
N LYS A 227 1.46 13.54 -30.88
CA LYS A 227 1.15 14.71 -30.06
C LYS A 227 2.07 15.88 -30.43
N PRO A 228 1.68 17.13 -30.14
CA PRO A 228 2.55 18.30 -30.39
C PRO A 228 3.74 18.39 -29.40
N PHE A 229 3.90 17.41 -28.53
CA PHE A 229 5.00 17.28 -27.56
C PHE A 229 5.55 15.86 -27.54
N ASP A 230 6.74 15.69 -26.97
CA ASP A 230 7.49 14.45 -26.91
C ASP A 230 7.42 13.78 -25.53
N LEU A 231 7.31 14.56 -24.45
CA LEU A 231 7.41 14.14 -23.06
C LEU A 231 6.40 14.89 -22.20
N TYR A 232 6.03 14.31 -21.07
CA TYR A 232 5.35 14.99 -19.97
C TYR A 232 6.38 15.50 -18.96
N ASP A 233 6.04 16.49 -18.16
CA ASP A 233 6.88 17.04 -17.09
C ASP A 233 6.73 16.31 -15.75
N ASP A 234 5.90 15.27 -15.70
CA ASP A 234 5.56 14.51 -14.51
C ASP A 234 5.91 13.01 -14.64
N GLN A 235 5.40 12.20 -13.71
CA GLN A 235 5.66 10.76 -13.60
C GLN A 235 5.22 9.94 -14.84
N ARG A 236 4.46 10.50 -15.77
CA ARG A 236 4.11 9.85 -17.05
C ARG A 236 5.31 9.71 -17.97
N SER A 237 6.32 10.58 -17.79
CA SER A 237 7.63 10.50 -18.42
C SER A 237 8.71 10.52 -17.34
N GLN A 238 9.17 11.70 -16.93
CA GLN A 238 10.13 11.95 -15.84
C GLN A 238 9.79 13.29 -15.20
N VAL A 239 9.95 13.42 -13.89
CA VAL A 239 9.71 14.69 -13.20
C VAL A 239 10.72 15.72 -13.68
N TYR A 240 10.24 16.72 -14.41
CA TYR A 240 11.05 17.80 -14.97
C TYR A 240 10.83 19.11 -14.20
N LEU A 241 11.83 19.51 -13.45
CA LEU A 241 11.77 20.68 -12.56
C LEU A 241 12.10 22.01 -13.27
N GLY A 242 12.43 21.97 -14.55
CA GLY A 242 12.89 23.13 -15.30
C GLY A 242 14.24 23.66 -14.79
N ALA A 243 14.58 24.90 -15.13
CA ALA A 243 15.84 25.54 -14.74
C ALA A 243 15.94 25.78 -13.23
N GLY A 244 14.82 25.93 -12.53
CA GLY A 244 14.78 26.10 -11.07
C GLY A 244 15.24 24.87 -10.29
N GLY A 245 15.17 23.69 -10.90
CA GLY A 245 15.65 22.45 -10.30
C GLY A 245 17.14 22.19 -10.45
N GLU A 246 17.81 22.84 -11.38
CA GLU A 246 19.24 22.60 -11.71
C GLU A 246 20.15 22.80 -10.50
N LYS A 247 21.14 21.91 -10.34
CA LYS A 247 22.15 21.96 -9.28
C LYS A 247 23.54 21.74 -9.86
N PRO A 248 24.59 22.40 -9.33
CA PRO A 248 25.95 22.29 -9.87
C PRO A 248 26.45 20.85 -10.00
N GLN A 249 26.22 19.99 -8.99
CA GLN A 249 26.72 18.62 -8.97
C GLN A 249 26.07 17.76 -10.07
N THR A 250 24.74 17.83 -10.22
CA THR A 250 24.02 17.09 -11.25
C THR A 250 24.26 17.66 -12.64
N SER A 251 24.37 18.99 -12.77
CA SER A 251 24.71 19.64 -14.04
C SER A 251 26.12 19.25 -14.51
N ALA A 252 27.09 19.13 -13.60
CA ALA A 252 28.43 18.62 -13.91
C ALA A 252 28.40 17.18 -14.43
N ALA A 253 27.60 16.30 -13.79
CA ALA A 253 27.43 14.92 -14.22
C ALA A 253 26.76 14.80 -15.61
N VAL A 254 25.75 15.64 -15.90
CA VAL A 254 25.11 15.73 -17.21
C VAL A 254 26.12 16.20 -18.27
N THR A 255 26.90 17.24 -17.98
CA THR A 255 27.91 17.78 -18.88
C THR A 255 29.02 16.75 -19.18
N ALA A 256 29.53 16.05 -18.17
CA ALA A 256 30.55 15.02 -18.32
C ALA A 256 30.09 13.81 -19.17
N THR A 257 28.79 13.60 -19.30
CA THR A 257 28.19 12.53 -20.11
C THR A 257 27.38 13.06 -21.30
N ALA A 258 27.62 14.29 -21.71
CA ALA A 258 26.83 14.98 -22.75
C ALA A 258 26.71 14.14 -24.04
N GLY A 259 25.48 14.00 -24.53
CA GLY A 259 25.15 13.23 -25.72
C GLY A 259 25.25 11.71 -25.59
N GLN A 260 25.71 11.16 -24.47
CA GLN A 260 25.79 9.71 -24.30
C GLN A 260 24.44 9.10 -23.97
N VAL A 261 24.15 7.96 -24.62
CA VAL A 261 22.94 7.15 -24.42
C VAL A 261 23.29 5.66 -24.39
N VAL A 262 22.44 4.90 -23.74
CA VAL A 262 22.49 3.43 -23.79
C VAL A 262 21.83 2.92 -25.06
N MET A 263 22.51 2.03 -25.79
CA MET A 263 22.06 1.46 -27.06
C MET A 263 21.87 -0.04 -26.96
N TYR A 264 20.85 -0.55 -27.62
CA TYR A 264 20.62 -1.98 -27.83
C TYR A 264 20.12 -2.25 -29.24
N GLY A 265 20.78 -3.14 -29.99
CA GLY A 265 20.39 -3.47 -31.37
C GLY A 265 20.33 -2.24 -32.29
N GLY A 266 21.26 -1.29 -32.16
CA GLY A 266 21.31 -0.07 -32.97
C GLY A 266 20.27 1.01 -32.61
N LYS A 267 19.48 0.81 -31.56
CA LYS A 267 18.44 1.76 -31.09
C LYS A 267 18.74 2.22 -29.68
N VAL A 268 18.25 3.41 -29.31
CA VAL A 268 18.32 3.88 -27.92
C VAL A 268 17.47 2.98 -27.04
N ALA A 269 18.07 2.46 -25.97
CA ALA A 269 17.43 1.55 -25.04
C ALA A 269 16.50 2.30 -24.07
N SER A 270 15.35 1.72 -23.74
CA SER A 270 14.46 2.21 -22.68
C SER A 270 15.04 1.83 -21.32
N THR A 271 15.81 2.73 -20.75
CA THR A 271 16.54 2.54 -19.50
C THR A 271 15.69 2.89 -18.30
N LEU A 272 14.80 1.99 -17.92
CA LEU A 272 14.00 2.12 -16.70
C LEU A 272 14.90 2.17 -15.46
N TYR A 273 14.54 2.97 -14.48
CA TYR A 273 15.22 3.05 -13.18
C TYR A 273 14.22 3.25 -12.04
N PHE A 274 14.65 3.00 -10.83
CA PHE A 274 13.80 3.05 -9.64
C PHE A 274 14.67 3.20 -8.37
N SER A 275 14.06 3.55 -7.24
CA SER A 275 14.79 3.95 -6.04
C SER A 275 15.65 2.82 -5.45
N SER A 276 15.07 1.69 -4.99
CA SER A 276 15.79 0.65 -4.24
C SER A 276 15.33 -0.75 -4.67
N SER A 277 16.29 -1.63 -4.92
CA SER A 277 16.01 -3.00 -5.37
C SER A 277 15.57 -3.94 -4.22
N GLY A 278 16.01 -3.68 -2.99
CA GLY A 278 15.85 -4.60 -1.87
C GLY A 278 16.77 -5.82 -1.94
N GLY A 279 17.82 -5.78 -2.77
CA GLY A 279 18.82 -6.83 -2.95
C GLY A 279 18.73 -7.59 -4.29
N ARG A 280 17.72 -7.33 -5.13
CA ARG A 280 17.58 -7.90 -6.47
C ARG A 280 16.66 -7.06 -7.34
N THR A 281 17.04 -6.83 -8.59
CA THR A 281 16.15 -6.22 -9.59
C THR A 281 15.13 -7.24 -10.11
N ALA A 282 14.08 -6.75 -10.77
CA ALA A 282 13.09 -7.58 -11.45
C ALA A 282 13.28 -7.58 -12.95
N SER A 283 12.84 -8.64 -13.63
CA SER A 283 12.74 -8.63 -15.09
C SER A 283 11.51 -7.83 -15.55
N SER A 284 11.58 -7.26 -16.74
CA SER A 284 10.43 -6.60 -17.37
C SER A 284 9.27 -7.56 -17.63
N ALA A 285 9.58 -8.82 -17.91
CA ALA A 285 8.57 -9.88 -18.09
C ALA A 285 7.78 -10.13 -16.80
N ASP A 286 8.45 -10.15 -15.64
CA ASP A 286 7.80 -10.37 -14.34
C ASP A 286 6.85 -9.22 -13.94
N VAL A 287 7.23 -7.98 -14.27
CA VAL A 287 6.52 -6.78 -13.79
C VAL A 287 5.51 -6.26 -14.82
N PHE A 288 5.88 -6.26 -16.10
CA PHE A 288 5.08 -5.66 -17.18
C PHE A 288 4.52 -6.67 -18.17
N GLY A 289 4.88 -7.96 -18.04
CA GLY A 289 4.44 -9.02 -18.96
C GLY A 289 5.15 -9.00 -20.33
N ILE A 290 6.16 -8.14 -20.53
CA ILE A 290 6.89 -8.00 -21.78
C ILE A 290 8.38 -8.23 -21.52
N ALA A 291 8.97 -9.22 -22.18
CA ALA A 291 10.39 -9.51 -22.08
C ALA A 291 11.21 -8.49 -22.90
N VAL A 292 12.08 -7.75 -22.21
CA VAL A 292 13.08 -6.87 -22.83
C VAL A 292 14.47 -7.44 -22.50
N PRO A 293 15.30 -7.77 -23.49
CA PRO A 293 16.51 -8.58 -23.28
C PRO A 293 17.52 -8.01 -22.28
N TYR A 294 17.59 -6.71 -22.13
CA TYR A 294 18.50 -6.01 -21.22
C TYR A 294 17.80 -5.56 -19.90
N LEU A 295 16.51 -5.83 -19.71
CA LEU A 295 15.76 -5.54 -18.47
C LEU A 295 15.47 -6.84 -17.72
N VAL A 296 16.51 -7.45 -17.19
CA VAL A 296 16.49 -8.75 -16.53
C VAL A 296 16.69 -8.65 -15.03
N SER A 297 16.28 -9.68 -14.30
CA SER A 297 16.51 -9.76 -12.86
C SER A 297 17.98 -10.05 -12.56
N ARG A 298 18.58 -9.23 -11.66
CA ARG A 298 19.98 -9.36 -11.22
C ARG A 298 20.11 -9.22 -9.72
N PRO A 299 21.04 -9.93 -9.06
CA PRO A 299 21.43 -9.63 -7.67
C PRO A 299 21.86 -8.16 -7.55
N ASP A 300 21.61 -7.53 -6.43
CA ASP A 300 22.01 -6.13 -6.19
C ASP A 300 22.48 -5.95 -4.74
N PRO A 301 23.66 -6.48 -4.41
CA PRO A 301 24.21 -6.40 -3.07
C PRO A 301 24.56 -4.96 -2.66
N TRP A 302 24.76 -4.06 -3.61
CA TRP A 302 25.09 -2.66 -3.35
C TRP A 302 23.93 -1.82 -2.86
N ASP A 303 22.68 -2.32 -2.97
CA ASP A 303 21.48 -1.67 -2.46
C ASP A 303 21.34 -1.74 -0.91
N SER A 304 22.23 -2.47 -0.23
CA SER A 304 22.12 -2.74 1.21
C SER A 304 22.12 -1.49 2.10
N ALA A 305 22.74 -0.40 1.66
CA ALA A 305 22.71 0.89 2.35
C ALA A 305 21.39 1.66 2.20
N SER A 306 20.45 1.18 1.39
CA SER A 306 19.16 1.81 1.22
C SER A 306 18.31 1.70 2.50
N PRO A 307 17.68 2.79 2.99
CA PRO A 307 16.70 2.72 4.08
C PRO A 307 15.43 1.95 3.67
N TYR A 308 15.32 1.62 2.39
CA TYR A 308 14.23 0.84 1.82
C TYR A 308 14.64 -0.59 1.46
N HIS A 309 15.88 -0.99 1.76
CA HIS A 309 16.36 -2.34 1.50
C HIS A 309 15.40 -3.38 2.12
N VAL A 310 15.02 -3.15 3.38
CA VAL A 310 13.93 -3.86 4.09
C VAL A 310 13.03 -2.83 4.74
N TRP A 311 11.73 -3.03 4.72
CA TRP A 311 10.76 -2.13 5.33
C TRP A 311 9.56 -2.87 5.94
N GLY A 312 8.84 -2.22 6.82
CA GLY A 312 7.73 -2.76 7.59
C GLY A 312 8.16 -3.18 9.00
N PRO A 313 7.29 -3.92 9.73
CA PRO A 313 5.97 -4.35 9.29
C PRO A 313 4.95 -3.20 9.19
N LEU A 314 4.06 -3.29 8.21
CA LEU A 314 2.83 -2.52 8.13
C LEU A 314 1.67 -3.44 8.50
N VAL A 315 0.72 -2.93 9.29
CA VAL A 315 -0.37 -3.76 9.84
C VAL A 315 -1.71 -3.29 9.28
N PHE A 316 -2.49 -4.23 8.75
CA PHE A 316 -3.80 -3.95 8.17
C PHE A 316 -4.84 -4.92 8.72
N GLY A 317 -5.96 -4.38 9.23
CA GLY A 317 -7.14 -5.20 9.54
C GLY A 317 -7.90 -5.60 8.27
N ALA A 318 -8.65 -6.70 8.33
CA ALA A 318 -9.42 -7.22 7.21
C ALA A 318 -10.37 -6.19 6.58
N ARG A 319 -11.04 -5.38 7.39
CA ARG A 319 -11.94 -4.32 6.91
C ARG A 319 -11.21 -3.20 6.17
N THR A 320 -10.02 -2.83 6.64
CA THR A 320 -9.17 -1.84 5.96
C THR A 320 -8.73 -2.35 4.60
N VAL A 321 -8.31 -3.62 4.52
CA VAL A 321 -7.94 -4.26 3.25
C VAL A 321 -9.15 -4.32 2.31
N GLN A 322 -10.31 -4.76 2.82
CA GLN A 322 -11.56 -4.82 2.06
C GLN A 322 -11.89 -3.46 1.43
N ALA A 323 -11.92 -2.40 2.23
CA ALA A 323 -12.26 -1.05 1.78
C ALA A 323 -11.24 -0.52 0.77
N LYS A 324 -9.93 -0.65 1.05
CA LYS A 324 -8.86 -0.15 0.18
C LYS A 324 -8.77 -0.88 -1.16
N LEU A 325 -9.15 -2.16 -1.21
CA LEU A 325 -9.18 -2.97 -2.44
C LEU A 325 -10.54 -2.93 -3.14
N GLY A 326 -11.53 -2.21 -2.60
CA GLY A 326 -12.88 -2.10 -3.19
C GLY A 326 -13.63 -3.44 -3.23
N LEU A 327 -13.43 -4.31 -2.23
CA LEU A 327 -14.06 -5.63 -2.19
C LEU A 327 -15.42 -5.57 -1.52
N ASN A 328 -16.42 -6.23 -2.12
CA ASN A 328 -17.79 -6.25 -1.60
C ASN A 328 -18.02 -7.30 -0.49
N ALA A 329 -17.07 -8.25 -0.30
CA ALA A 329 -17.17 -9.32 0.67
C ALA A 329 -16.04 -9.26 1.70
N ARG A 330 -16.32 -9.79 2.91
CA ARG A 330 -15.36 -9.86 4.02
C ARG A 330 -14.11 -10.63 3.62
N VAL A 331 -12.95 -10.02 3.85
CA VAL A 331 -11.64 -10.64 3.60
C VAL A 331 -11.32 -11.64 4.72
N LEU A 332 -11.00 -12.86 4.34
CA LEU A 332 -10.69 -13.96 5.23
C LEU A 332 -9.20 -14.34 5.22
N ASP A 333 -8.53 -14.16 4.08
CA ASP A 333 -7.11 -14.47 3.91
C ASP A 333 -6.51 -13.75 2.69
N MET A 334 -5.18 -13.65 2.66
CA MET A 334 -4.41 -13.11 1.52
C MET A 334 -3.16 -13.96 1.28
N THR A 335 -2.98 -14.44 0.06
CA THR A 335 -1.82 -15.24 -0.35
C THR A 335 -1.18 -14.66 -1.60
N GLY A 336 0.12 -14.36 -1.53
CA GLY A 336 0.87 -13.83 -2.66
C GLY A 336 1.27 -14.92 -3.67
N VAL A 337 1.21 -14.58 -4.96
CA VAL A 337 1.76 -15.40 -6.06
C VAL A 337 3.09 -14.79 -6.48
N PRO A 338 4.25 -15.40 -6.15
CA PRO A 338 5.55 -14.81 -6.42
C PRO A 338 5.94 -14.93 -7.89
N THR A 339 6.85 -14.05 -8.32
CA THR A 339 7.62 -14.15 -9.56
C THR A 339 9.01 -14.72 -9.28
N PRO A 340 9.77 -15.15 -10.29
CA PRO A 340 11.15 -15.60 -10.12
C PRO A 340 12.08 -14.55 -9.48
N SER A 341 11.77 -13.26 -9.63
CA SER A 341 12.53 -12.17 -8.99
C SER A 341 12.19 -11.94 -7.51
N GLY A 342 11.28 -12.73 -6.92
CA GLY A 342 10.84 -12.63 -5.53
C GLY A 342 9.72 -11.62 -5.28
N ARG A 343 9.33 -10.83 -6.29
CA ARG A 343 8.19 -9.91 -6.20
C ARG A 343 6.88 -10.65 -6.42
N LEU A 344 5.75 -10.09 -5.96
CA LEU A 344 4.46 -10.68 -6.26
C LEU A 344 4.02 -10.31 -7.68
N ARG A 345 3.50 -11.29 -8.42
CA ARG A 345 2.74 -11.09 -9.67
C ARG A 345 1.33 -10.63 -9.35
N SER A 346 0.71 -11.33 -8.42
CA SER A 346 -0.66 -11.10 -7.98
C SER A 346 -0.86 -11.55 -6.53
N LEU A 347 -2.03 -11.26 -6.03
CA LEU A 347 -2.52 -11.66 -4.72
C LEU A 347 -3.81 -12.43 -4.89
N VAL A 348 -3.93 -13.59 -4.27
CA VAL A 348 -5.21 -14.28 -4.09
C VAL A 348 -5.79 -13.83 -2.76
N VAL A 349 -6.93 -13.17 -2.80
CA VAL A 349 -7.69 -12.73 -1.63
C VAL A 349 -8.87 -13.68 -1.45
N SER A 350 -8.87 -14.46 -0.38
CA SER A 350 -10.02 -15.27 0.00
C SER A 350 -11.04 -14.40 0.71
N THR A 351 -12.28 -14.38 0.21
CA THR A 351 -13.39 -13.63 0.81
C THR A 351 -14.54 -14.56 1.19
N ALA A 352 -15.51 -14.04 1.94
CA ALA A 352 -16.72 -14.78 2.28
C ALA A 352 -17.57 -15.15 1.04
N ALA A 353 -17.36 -14.49 -0.10
CA ALA A 353 -18.02 -14.79 -1.38
C ALA A 353 -17.16 -15.65 -2.31
N GLY A 354 -15.97 -16.11 -1.86
CA GLY A 354 -15.01 -16.88 -2.64
C GLY A 354 -13.70 -16.13 -2.91
N PRO A 355 -12.72 -16.79 -3.57
CA PRO A 355 -11.43 -16.19 -3.87
C PRO A 355 -11.51 -15.20 -5.04
N THR A 356 -10.69 -14.15 -4.97
CA THR A 356 -10.48 -13.21 -6.07
C THR A 356 -8.99 -12.95 -6.25
N THR A 357 -8.55 -12.73 -7.50
CA THR A 357 -7.14 -12.45 -7.80
C THR A 357 -6.97 -10.96 -8.11
N ILE A 358 -6.03 -10.33 -7.43
CA ILE A 358 -5.72 -8.91 -7.54
C ILE A 358 -4.29 -8.74 -8.07
N PRO A 359 -4.05 -7.94 -9.12
CA PRO A 359 -2.71 -7.61 -9.57
C PRO A 359 -1.89 -6.93 -8.45
N SER A 360 -0.62 -7.30 -8.31
CA SER A 360 0.25 -6.75 -7.25
C SER A 360 0.46 -5.23 -7.35
N ALA A 361 0.37 -4.67 -8.55
CA ALA A 361 0.42 -3.22 -8.75
C ALA A 361 -0.77 -2.50 -8.09
N LEU A 362 -1.98 -3.09 -8.20
CA LEU A 362 -3.17 -2.56 -7.54
C LEU A 362 -3.06 -2.69 -6.01
N LEU A 363 -2.57 -3.84 -5.51
CA LEU A 363 -2.28 -4.03 -4.08
C LEU A 363 -1.32 -2.95 -3.57
N ARG A 364 -0.21 -2.74 -4.30
CA ARG A 364 0.80 -1.73 -3.95
C ARG A 364 0.17 -0.33 -3.84
N ALA A 365 -0.61 0.07 -4.83
CA ALA A 365 -1.26 1.37 -4.87
C ALA A 365 -2.29 1.53 -3.75
N ALA A 366 -3.18 0.55 -3.59
CA ALA A 366 -4.28 0.59 -2.61
C ALA A 366 -3.78 0.62 -1.16
N LEU A 367 -2.75 -0.15 -0.83
CA LEU A 367 -2.19 -0.21 0.52
C LEU A 367 -1.04 0.77 0.75
N GLY A 368 -0.60 1.53 -0.25
CA GLY A 368 0.53 2.47 -0.14
C GLY A 368 1.88 1.76 0.09
N LEU A 369 2.08 0.57 -0.50
CA LEU A 369 3.30 -0.21 -0.32
C LEU A 369 4.45 0.36 -1.15
N ARG A 370 5.68 0.26 -0.65
CA ARG A 370 6.87 0.77 -1.36
C ARG A 370 7.20 -0.02 -2.62
N SER A 371 6.96 -1.33 -2.61
CA SER A 371 7.20 -2.23 -3.73
C SER A 371 6.19 -3.38 -3.75
N THR A 372 6.27 -4.23 -4.76
CA THR A 372 5.54 -5.50 -4.83
C THR A 372 6.35 -6.69 -4.28
N TRP A 373 7.55 -6.45 -3.77
CA TRP A 373 8.33 -7.47 -3.07
C TRP A 373 7.95 -7.48 -1.60
N VAL A 374 6.92 -8.23 -1.27
CA VAL A 374 6.33 -8.29 0.06
C VAL A 374 6.10 -9.71 0.54
N THR A 375 6.21 -9.88 1.85
CA THR A 375 5.74 -11.04 2.61
C THR A 375 4.50 -10.61 3.38
N ILE A 376 3.44 -11.43 3.31
CA ILE A 376 2.18 -11.17 3.97
C ILE A 376 2.00 -12.18 5.09
N GLY A 377 2.23 -11.74 6.32
CA GLY A 377 1.90 -12.48 7.53
C GLY A 377 0.42 -12.37 7.85
N VAL A 378 -0.15 -13.43 8.43
CA VAL A 378 -1.57 -13.48 8.82
C VAL A 378 -1.66 -14.02 10.24
N ILE A 379 -2.37 -13.34 11.13
CA ILE A 379 -2.73 -13.83 12.45
C ILE A 379 -4.24 -13.71 12.68
N ARG A 380 -4.86 -14.82 13.11
CA ARG A 380 -6.29 -14.93 13.37
C ARG A 380 -6.57 -16.06 14.36
N LEU A 381 -7.56 -15.89 15.24
CA LEU A 381 -8.13 -16.97 16.02
C LEU A 381 -9.55 -17.29 15.53
N ASP A 382 -9.88 -18.58 15.48
CA ASP A 382 -11.18 -19.06 15.08
C ASP A 382 -12.16 -19.00 16.25
N ARG A 383 -13.42 -18.67 15.98
CA ARG A 383 -14.45 -18.60 17.01
C ARG A 383 -14.85 -20.02 17.46
N PRO A 384 -14.98 -20.29 18.77
CA PRO A 384 -15.58 -21.53 19.24
C PRO A 384 -17.06 -21.56 18.87
N THR A 385 -17.58 -22.72 18.55
CA THR A 385 -18.97 -22.93 18.15
C THR A 385 -19.95 -22.96 19.34
N ALA A 386 -19.44 -23.24 20.55
CA ALA A 386 -20.22 -23.32 21.77
C ALA A 386 -19.38 -22.88 23.00
N PRO A 387 -20.00 -22.48 24.11
CA PRO A 387 -19.34 -22.29 25.39
C PRO A 387 -18.65 -23.56 25.88
N VAL A 388 -17.48 -23.38 26.52
CA VAL A 388 -16.74 -24.48 27.16
C VAL A 388 -17.36 -24.79 28.51
N VAL A 389 -17.64 -26.05 28.80
CA VAL A 389 -18.13 -26.44 30.13
C VAL A 389 -16.98 -26.38 31.15
N PHE A 390 -17.19 -25.77 32.29
CA PHE A 390 -16.20 -25.68 33.38
C PHE A 390 -15.55 -27.03 33.70
N GLY A 391 -14.21 -27.00 33.80
CA GLY A 391 -13.39 -28.19 34.04
C GLY A 391 -13.06 -28.97 32.76
N SER A 392 -13.57 -28.60 31.61
CA SER A 392 -13.20 -29.22 30.34
C SER A 392 -12.07 -28.44 29.66
N SER A 393 -11.30 -29.12 28.81
CA SER A 393 -10.33 -28.51 27.93
C SER A 393 -10.98 -28.10 26.61
N VAL A 394 -10.44 -27.06 25.99
CA VAL A 394 -10.82 -26.61 24.65
C VAL A 394 -9.60 -26.38 23.79
N ARG A 395 -9.69 -26.69 22.52
CA ARG A 395 -8.66 -26.37 21.53
C ARG A 395 -8.93 -24.95 21.00
N VAL A 396 -8.04 -24.01 21.30
CA VAL A 396 -8.02 -22.69 20.66
C VAL A 396 -7.20 -22.82 19.38
N SER A 397 -7.84 -22.66 18.24
CA SER A 397 -7.26 -22.79 16.90
C SER A 397 -7.28 -21.48 16.14
N GLY A 398 -6.49 -21.41 15.06
CA GLY A 398 -6.39 -20.23 14.23
C GLY A 398 -5.31 -20.35 13.17
N VAL A 399 -4.86 -19.19 12.67
CA VAL A 399 -3.80 -19.06 11.67
C VAL A 399 -2.72 -18.12 12.19
N ALA A 400 -1.46 -18.53 12.02
CA ALA A 400 -0.27 -17.71 12.26
C ALA A 400 0.75 -17.99 11.13
N ARG A 401 0.45 -17.53 9.90
CA ARG A 401 1.24 -17.82 8.71
C ARG A 401 2.23 -16.69 8.40
N SER A 402 3.44 -17.05 7.99
CA SER A 402 4.52 -16.10 7.60
C SER A 402 4.80 -15.05 8.69
N VAL A 403 4.75 -15.45 9.95
CA VAL A 403 5.08 -14.63 11.12
C VAL A 403 6.12 -15.34 11.99
N VAL A 404 6.90 -14.55 12.74
CA VAL A 404 7.99 -15.07 13.59
C VAL A 404 7.50 -15.21 15.02
N SER A 405 7.80 -16.37 15.65
CA SER A 405 7.58 -16.66 17.08
C SER A 405 6.19 -16.28 17.59
N PRO A 406 5.09 -16.80 16.99
CA PRO A 406 3.75 -16.49 17.46
C PRO A 406 3.49 -17.12 18.84
N VAL A 407 2.86 -16.35 19.74
CA VAL A 407 2.53 -16.75 21.11
C VAL A 407 1.05 -16.54 21.35
N LEU A 408 0.39 -17.51 22.03
CA LEU A 408 -0.98 -17.34 22.52
C LEU A 408 -0.94 -16.61 23.85
N LEU A 409 -1.66 -15.51 23.94
CA LEU A 409 -1.88 -14.77 25.17
C LEU A 409 -3.30 -14.98 25.65
N ALA A 410 -3.51 -14.98 26.97
CA ALA A 410 -4.81 -15.05 27.63
C ALA A 410 -4.99 -13.91 28.63
N SER A 411 -6.25 -13.48 28.80
CA SER A 411 -6.65 -12.46 29.75
C SER A 411 -8.07 -12.72 30.27
N PRO A 412 -8.34 -12.59 31.58
CA PRO A 412 -9.68 -12.66 32.12
C PRO A 412 -10.48 -11.37 31.91
N ASP A 413 -9.81 -10.22 31.86
CA ASP A 413 -10.41 -8.89 31.87
C ASP A 413 -10.20 -8.09 30.55
N GLY A 414 -9.24 -8.51 29.72
CA GLY A 414 -8.87 -7.83 28.48
C GLY A 414 -7.81 -6.74 28.68
N THR A 415 -7.33 -6.52 29.90
CA THR A 415 -6.32 -5.53 30.26
C THR A 415 -4.99 -6.19 30.59
N THR A 416 -4.98 -7.18 31.47
CA THR A 416 -3.77 -7.92 31.87
C THR A 416 -3.67 -9.20 31.05
N TRP A 417 -2.54 -9.35 30.32
CA TRP A 417 -2.30 -10.47 29.41
C TRP A 417 -1.12 -11.31 29.84
N ALA A 418 -1.31 -12.62 29.91
CA ALA A 418 -0.25 -13.59 30.21
C ALA A 418 -0.03 -14.54 29.03
N SER A 419 1.21 -14.99 28.86
CA SER A 419 1.55 -16.02 27.88
C SER A 419 1.00 -17.37 28.32
N VAL A 420 0.28 -18.03 27.40
CA VAL A 420 -0.21 -19.42 27.59
C VAL A 420 0.76 -20.42 26.99
N GLY A 421 1.39 -20.05 25.86
CA GLY A 421 2.39 -20.88 25.21
C GLY A 421 2.72 -20.42 23.80
N SER A 422 3.85 -20.90 23.28
CA SER A 422 4.27 -20.68 21.89
C SER A 422 3.40 -21.50 20.95
N LEU A 423 3.02 -20.88 19.85
CA LEU A 423 2.29 -21.53 18.78
C LEU A 423 3.26 -22.05 17.72
N ARG A 424 3.03 -23.24 17.21
CA ARG A 424 3.83 -23.85 16.14
C ARG A 424 2.94 -23.98 14.89
N PRO A 425 3.10 -23.08 13.92
CA PRO A 425 2.36 -23.16 12.65
C PRO A 425 2.76 -24.41 11.88
N ASP A 426 1.79 -25.08 11.28
CA ASP A 426 2.04 -26.12 10.27
C ASP A 426 2.39 -25.50 8.90
N ALA A 427 2.52 -26.32 7.85
CA ALA A 427 2.84 -25.87 6.50
C ALA A 427 1.81 -24.90 5.90
N THR A 428 0.57 -24.91 6.38
CA THR A 428 -0.51 -24.00 5.96
C THR A 428 -0.57 -22.73 6.81
N GLY A 429 0.15 -22.70 7.92
CA GLY A 429 0.11 -21.66 8.95
C GLY A 429 -0.98 -21.90 10.00
N ALA A 430 -1.63 -23.06 10.02
CA ALA A 430 -2.60 -23.38 11.04
C ALA A 430 -1.90 -23.61 12.39
N VAL A 431 -2.52 -23.09 13.45
CA VAL A 431 -2.04 -23.19 14.81
C VAL A 431 -3.15 -23.65 15.74
N SER A 432 -2.78 -24.37 16.79
CA SER A 432 -3.71 -24.68 17.88
C SER A 432 -2.99 -24.91 19.18
N LEU A 433 -3.66 -24.61 20.29
CA LEU A 433 -3.22 -24.92 21.64
C LEU A 433 -4.40 -25.38 22.48
N VAL A 434 -4.22 -26.45 23.25
CA VAL A 434 -5.24 -26.93 24.19
C VAL A 434 -5.12 -26.14 25.49
N VAL A 435 -6.23 -25.52 25.92
CA VAL A 435 -6.32 -24.74 27.15
C VAL A 435 -7.45 -25.25 28.04
N ARG A 436 -7.35 -24.99 29.33
CA ARG A 436 -8.42 -25.35 30.32
C ARG A 436 -8.82 -24.11 31.10
N PRO A 437 -9.70 -23.28 30.54
CA PRO A 437 -10.07 -22.02 31.18
C PRO A 437 -10.93 -22.26 32.42
N ALA A 438 -10.58 -21.58 33.53
CA ALA A 438 -11.34 -21.66 34.78
C ALA A 438 -12.59 -20.75 34.80
N LYS A 439 -12.69 -19.78 33.90
CA LYS A 439 -13.81 -18.87 33.67
C LYS A 439 -13.75 -18.34 32.25
N THR A 440 -14.70 -17.55 31.80
CA THR A 440 -14.68 -16.89 30.49
C THR A 440 -13.37 -16.13 30.32
N MET A 441 -12.63 -16.47 29.27
CA MET A 441 -11.30 -15.94 28.98
C MET A 441 -11.24 -15.29 27.61
N ARG A 442 -10.37 -14.30 27.49
CA ARG A 442 -10.01 -13.67 26.22
C ARG A 442 -8.68 -14.20 25.77
N TYR A 443 -8.54 -14.48 24.47
CA TYR A 443 -7.32 -14.96 23.84
C TYR A 443 -6.94 -14.08 22.66
N ARG A 444 -5.63 -13.94 22.39
CA ARG A 444 -5.09 -13.31 21.19
C ARG A 444 -3.74 -13.91 20.81
N ILE A 445 -3.40 -13.87 19.54
CA ILE A 445 -2.05 -14.19 19.07
C ILE A 445 -1.22 -12.92 19.10
N GLN A 446 0.00 -13.00 19.64
CA GLN A 446 1.03 -11.98 19.52
C GLN A 446 2.12 -12.48 18.60
N ALA A 447 2.52 -11.67 17.60
CA ALA A 447 3.67 -11.93 16.71
C ALA A 447 4.25 -10.61 16.21
N GLN A 448 5.58 -10.51 16.13
CA GLN A 448 6.30 -9.35 15.56
C GLN A 448 5.82 -7.98 16.10
N GLY A 449 5.60 -7.88 17.42
CA GLY A 449 5.13 -6.64 18.06
C GLY A 449 3.64 -6.30 17.84
N THR A 450 2.89 -7.19 17.19
CA THR A 450 1.48 -6.99 16.83
C THR A 450 0.62 -8.06 17.49
N VAL A 451 -0.67 -7.75 17.73
CA VAL A 451 -1.64 -8.68 18.33
C VAL A 451 -2.86 -8.84 17.43
N SER A 452 -3.38 -10.06 17.35
CA SER A 452 -4.63 -10.36 16.65
C SER A 452 -5.84 -9.71 17.34
N PRO A 453 -6.99 -9.60 16.65
CA PRO A 453 -8.26 -9.35 17.32
C PRO A 453 -8.50 -10.35 18.45
N THR A 454 -9.09 -9.86 19.53
CA THR A 454 -9.36 -10.66 20.73
C THR A 454 -10.49 -11.64 20.49
N LEU A 455 -10.26 -12.90 20.83
CA LEU A 455 -11.25 -13.96 20.85
C LEU A 455 -11.79 -14.13 22.28
N LEU A 456 -13.11 -14.08 22.47
CA LEU A 456 -13.77 -14.45 23.71
C LEU A 456 -14.10 -15.95 23.67
N VAL A 457 -13.65 -16.69 24.68
CA VAL A 457 -14.01 -18.09 24.90
C VAL A 457 -14.89 -18.14 26.15
N PRO A 458 -16.21 -18.20 25.97
CA PRO A 458 -17.14 -18.27 27.12
C PRO A 458 -17.03 -19.63 27.80
N VAL A 459 -17.06 -19.61 29.14
CA VAL A 459 -17.11 -20.83 29.98
C VAL A 459 -18.44 -20.88 30.70
N ALA A 460 -19.21 -21.95 30.45
CA ALA A 460 -20.44 -22.22 31.15
C ALA A 460 -20.17 -23.07 32.40
N PRO A 461 -20.85 -22.85 33.51
CA PRO A 461 -20.78 -23.76 34.64
C PRO A 461 -21.28 -25.16 34.25
N ARG A 462 -20.71 -26.18 34.88
CA ARG A 462 -21.24 -27.54 34.76
C ARG A 462 -22.47 -27.63 35.65
N VAL A 463 -23.63 -27.78 35.04
CA VAL A 463 -24.91 -27.92 35.72
C VAL A 463 -25.40 -29.35 35.56
N ARG A 464 -25.91 -29.95 36.65
CA ARG A 464 -26.57 -31.23 36.64
C ARG A 464 -27.96 -31.05 37.22
N LEU A 465 -28.94 -31.68 36.62
CA LEU A 465 -30.29 -31.82 37.13
C LEU A 465 -30.50 -33.30 37.47
N SER A 466 -31.10 -33.55 38.59
CA SER A 466 -31.38 -34.90 39.11
C SER A 466 -32.88 -35.08 39.28
N PRO A 467 -33.39 -36.31 39.09
CA PRO A 467 -34.77 -36.62 39.39
C PRO A 467 -35.06 -36.41 40.89
N PRO A 468 -36.33 -36.35 41.28
CA PRO A 468 -36.71 -36.30 42.70
C PRO A 468 -36.09 -37.45 43.51
N ALA A 469 -35.75 -37.17 44.76
CA ALA A 469 -35.19 -38.19 45.66
C ALA A 469 -36.16 -39.31 45.94
N GLU A 470 -37.45 -38.97 45.98
CA GLU A 470 -38.53 -39.89 46.09
C GLU A 470 -39.48 -39.74 44.90
N PRO A 471 -40.13 -40.87 44.43
CA PRO A 471 -40.99 -40.81 43.24
C PRO A 471 -42.15 -39.83 43.32
N GLN A 472 -42.58 -39.48 44.52
CA GLN A 472 -43.72 -38.59 44.79
C GLN A 472 -43.31 -37.17 45.16
N ALA A 473 -42.02 -36.87 45.24
CA ALA A 473 -41.54 -35.55 45.60
C ALA A 473 -41.85 -34.57 44.48
N GLN A 474 -42.47 -33.45 44.85
CA GLN A 474 -42.83 -32.35 43.93
C GLN A 474 -41.66 -31.35 43.80
N GLU A 475 -40.47 -31.84 43.41
CA GLU A 475 -39.27 -31.06 43.31
C GLU A 475 -38.24 -31.63 42.32
N LEU A 476 -37.35 -30.79 41.82
CA LEU A 476 -36.13 -31.19 41.13
C LEU A 476 -34.90 -30.63 41.86
N LEU A 477 -33.90 -31.48 41.96
CA LEU A 477 -32.62 -31.17 42.60
C LEU A 477 -31.51 -30.97 41.53
N GLY A 478 -30.52 -30.16 41.84
CA GLY A 478 -29.39 -30.04 40.94
C GLY A 478 -28.12 -29.52 41.60
N THR A 479 -27.05 -29.53 40.84
CA THR A 479 -25.74 -29.02 41.28
C THR A 479 -25.08 -28.15 40.21
N VAL A 480 -24.35 -27.15 40.67
CA VAL A 480 -23.59 -26.20 39.84
C VAL A 480 -22.11 -26.23 40.21
N ARG A 481 -21.23 -26.39 39.25
CA ARG A 481 -19.75 -26.35 39.47
C ARG A 481 -19.10 -25.37 38.46
N PRO A 482 -18.26 -24.43 38.92
CA PRO A 482 -17.91 -24.16 40.32
C PRO A 482 -19.18 -23.74 41.12
N LYS A 483 -19.06 -23.64 42.45
CA LYS A 483 -20.15 -23.20 43.32
C LYS A 483 -20.46 -21.72 43.04
N LEU A 484 -21.45 -21.44 42.21
CA LEU A 484 -21.91 -20.09 41.90
C LEU A 484 -23.04 -19.70 42.87
N VAL A 485 -22.69 -19.53 44.14
CA VAL A 485 -23.65 -19.19 45.21
C VAL A 485 -24.42 -17.93 44.87
N GLY A 486 -25.76 -18.00 45.00
CA GLY A 486 -26.66 -16.89 44.68
C GLY A 486 -26.98 -16.74 43.19
N ALA A 487 -26.45 -17.60 42.32
CA ALA A 487 -26.80 -17.55 40.89
C ALA A 487 -28.24 -18.01 40.67
N ASP A 488 -28.99 -17.26 39.85
CA ASP A 488 -30.37 -17.60 39.50
C ASP A 488 -30.43 -18.88 38.66
N VAL A 489 -31.35 -19.75 39.01
CA VAL A 489 -31.64 -21.00 38.30
C VAL A 489 -33.10 -21.01 37.86
N ARG A 490 -33.32 -21.28 36.57
CA ARG A 490 -34.67 -21.50 36.02
C ARG A 490 -34.81 -22.95 35.61
N ILE A 491 -35.89 -23.57 36.03
CA ILE A 491 -36.31 -24.90 35.56
C ILE A 491 -37.29 -24.67 34.42
N GLU A 492 -37.05 -25.30 33.29
CA GLU A 492 -37.91 -25.23 32.12
C GLU A 492 -38.46 -26.62 31.78
N TYR A 493 -39.73 -26.66 31.39
CA TYR A 493 -40.47 -27.81 30.90
C TYR A 493 -40.71 -27.68 29.39
N LEU A 494 -40.56 -28.76 28.64
CA LEU A 494 -40.83 -28.82 27.21
C LEU A 494 -42.30 -29.14 26.96
N GLY A 495 -43.12 -28.13 26.72
CA GLY A 495 -44.50 -28.27 26.28
C GLY A 495 -44.66 -28.23 24.76
N ALA A 496 -45.89 -28.27 24.26
CA ALA A 496 -46.19 -28.20 22.83
C ALA A 496 -45.72 -26.90 22.17
N ALA A 497 -45.68 -25.80 22.92
CA ALA A 497 -45.20 -24.48 22.46
C ALA A 497 -43.68 -24.26 22.65
N GLY A 498 -42.94 -25.28 23.11
CA GLY A 498 -41.51 -25.21 23.39
C GLY A 498 -41.21 -25.12 24.89
N TRP A 499 -39.98 -24.68 25.22
CA TRP A 499 -39.52 -24.59 26.61
C TRP A 499 -40.16 -23.43 27.35
N THR A 500 -40.80 -23.73 28.51
CA THR A 500 -41.45 -22.76 29.41
C THR A 500 -40.87 -22.85 30.81
N THR A 501 -40.64 -21.72 31.49
CA THR A 501 -40.17 -21.71 32.88
C THR A 501 -41.29 -22.16 33.81
N VAL A 502 -41.05 -23.21 34.58
CA VAL A 502 -41.99 -23.77 35.57
C VAL A 502 -41.61 -23.51 37.01
N ALA A 503 -40.32 -23.23 37.27
CA ALA A 503 -39.84 -22.85 38.59
C ALA A 503 -38.59 -21.99 38.52
N GLN A 504 -38.31 -21.22 39.57
CA GLN A 504 -37.10 -20.44 39.76
C GLN A 504 -36.54 -20.67 41.16
N THR A 505 -35.22 -20.70 41.28
CA THR A 505 -34.52 -20.88 42.55
C THR A 505 -33.13 -20.27 42.45
N VAL A 506 -32.32 -20.40 43.47
CA VAL A 506 -30.92 -19.95 43.49
C VAL A 506 -29.96 -21.04 43.93
N VAL A 507 -28.69 -20.91 43.54
CA VAL A 507 -27.63 -21.82 44.00
C VAL A 507 -27.28 -21.52 45.44
N ASP A 508 -27.27 -22.53 46.29
CA ASP A 508 -26.95 -22.44 47.71
C ASP A 508 -25.41 -22.43 47.99
N GLY A 509 -25.03 -22.34 49.27
CA GLY A 509 -23.64 -22.35 49.73
C GLY A 509 -22.86 -23.64 49.44
N SER A 510 -23.54 -24.76 49.20
CA SER A 510 -22.94 -26.04 48.79
C SER A 510 -22.68 -26.12 47.29
N GLY A 511 -23.32 -25.24 46.51
CA GLY A 511 -23.36 -25.27 45.06
C GLY A 511 -24.46 -26.22 44.56
N ALA A 512 -25.51 -26.47 45.36
CA ALA A 512 -26.70 -27.17 44.97
C ALA A 512 -27.85 -26.17 44.75
N PHE A 513 -28.92 -26.64 44.16
CA PHE A 513 -30.22 -25.95 44.10
C PHE A 513 -31.38 -26.96 44.20
N GLN A 514 -32.46 -26.48 44.71
CA GLN A 514 -33.71 -27.23 44.86
C GLN A 514 -34.85 -26.35 44.33
N ALA A 515 -35.70 -26.91 43.52
CA ALA A 515 -36.85 -26.23 42.96
C ALA A 515 -38.10 -27.07 43.21
N ALA A 516 -39.00 -26.58 44.09
CA ALA A 516 -40.27 -27.21 44.41
C ALA A 516 -41.38 -26.64 43.51
N PHE A 517 -42.11 -27.52 42.82
CA PHE A 517 -43.23 -27.16 41.94
C PHE A 517 -44.03 -28.41 41.60
N ALA A 518 -45.26 -28.29 41.06
CA ALA A 518 -46.06 -29.43 40.61
C ALA A 518 -45.33 -30.13 39.43
N LEU A 519 -44.68 -31.26 39.76
CA LEU A 519 -43.84 -32.01 38.81
C LEU A 519 -44.71 -32.95 37.98
N ALA A 520 -44.82 -32.67 36.67
CA ALA A 520 -45.54 -33.56 35.73
C ALA A 520 -44.54 -34.45 34.96
N PRO A 521 -44.98 -35.61 34.45
CA PRO A 521 -44.12 -36.37 33.52
C PRO A 521 -43.77 -35.59 32.30
N GLY A 522 -42.50 -35.72 31.81
CA GLY A 522 -41.99 -35.04 30.62
C GLY A 522 -40.53 -34.56 30.71
N SER A 523 -40.14 -33.70 29.78
CA SER A 523 -38.78 -33.27 29.61
C SER A 523 -38.48 -31.96 30.34
N TYR A 524 -37.44 -31.95 31.14
CA TYR A 524 -36.99 -30.78 31.92
C TYR A 524 -35.53 -30.42 31.65
N ARG A 525 -35.21 -29.15 31.81
CA ARG A 525 -33.84 -28.66 31.87
C ARG A 525 -33.68 -27.51 32.87
N ALA A 526 -32.49 -27.35 33.41
CA ALA A 526 -32.16 -26.20 34.25
C ALA A 526 -31.21 -25.24 33.53
N LEU A 527 -31.49 -23.96 33.65
CA LEU A 527 -30.64 -22.87 33.16
C LEU A 527 -30.10 -22.07 34.34
N VAL A 528 -28.78 -21.92 34.42
CA VAL A 528 -28.11 -21.06 35.39
C VAL A 528 -27.72 -19.76 34.71
N ALA A 529 -28.16 -18.63 35.28
CA ALA A 529 -27.89 -17.30 34.70
C ALA A 529 -26.41 -16.98 34.65
N PRO A 530 -25.95 -16.18 33.67
CA PRO A 530 -24.55 -15.71 33.59
C PRO A 530 -24.20 -14.91 34.84
N THR A 531 -23.10 -15.28 35.50
CA THR A 531 -22.61 -14.58 36.71
C THR A 531 -21.14 -14.86 36.95
N ASN A 532 -20.45 -13.95 37.68
CA ASN A 532 -19.04 -14.09 38.10
C ASN A 532 -18.06 -14.49 37.01
N GLY A 533 -18.28 -13.99 35.76
CA GLY A 533 -17.43 -14.30 34.62
C GLY A 533 -17.72 -15.63 33.93
N PHE A 534 -18.83 -16.27 34.22
CA PHE A 534 -19.34 -17.46 33.54
C PHE A 534 -20.44 -17.08 32.54
N ALA A 535 -20.53 -17.86 31.48
CA ALA A 535 -21.66 -17.82 30.55
C ALA A 535 -22.86 -18.61 31.14
N GLN A 536 -24.02 -18.54 30.48
CA GLN A 536 -25.18 -19.32 30.87
C GLN A 536 -24.83 -20.81 30.90
N GLY A 537 -25.21 -21.48 32.01
CA GLY A 537 -25.17 -22.94 32.14
C GLY A 537 -26.49 -23.55 31.75
N ILE A 538 -26.43 -24.69 31.05
CA ILE A 538 -27.62 -25.45 30.66
C ILE A 538 -27.38 -26.94 30.96
N THR A 539 -28.35 -27.63 31.53
CA THR A 539 -28.26 -29.08 31.72
C THR A 539 -28.60 -29.83 30.42
N PRO A 540 -28.15 -31.09 30.28
CA PRO A 540 -28.87 -32.04 29.44
C PRO A 540 -30.36 -32.13 29.83
N VAL A 541 -31.18 -32.55 28.90
CA VAL A 541 -32.61 -32.79 29.16
C VAL A 541 -32.74 -33.97 30.13
N LEU A 542 -33.55 -33.79 31.16
CA LEU A 542 -33.95 -34.83 32.11
C LEU A 542 -35.35 -35.26 31.76
N GLU A 543 -35.53 -36.53 31.50
CA GLU A 543 -36.87 -37.15 31.34
C GLU A 543 -37.38 -37.61 32.69
N VAL A 544 -38.55 -37.13 33.07
CA VAL A 544 -39.31 -37.57 34.28
C VAL A 544 -40.43 -38.45 33.82
N SER A 545 -40.37 -39.70 34.22
CA SER A 545 -41.45 -40.68 34.00
C SER A 545 -42.62 -40.48 34.99
N GLY A 546 -43.83 -40.82 34.56
CA GLY A 546 -45.04 -40.80 35.40
C GLY A 546 -45.14 -41.94 36.40
#